data_f96dbbebea1b7fb8b6168b3226e201b0
#
_entry.id   f96dbbebea1b7fb8b6168b3226e201b0
#
_cell.length_a   1.000
_cell.length_b   1.000
_cell.length_c   1.000
_cell.angle_alpha   90.00
_cell.angle_beta   90.00
_cell.angle_gamma   90.00
#
_symmetry.space_group_name_H-M   'P 1'
#
loop_
_entity.id
_entity.type
_entity.pdbx_description
1 polymer ?
#
loop_
_entity_poly.entity_id
_entity_poly.type
_entity_poly.pdbx_seq_one_letter_code
_entity_poly.pdbx_strand_id
1 'polypeptide(L)'
;MQADPIVKSVMIVLALASLACWTIIIEKLLRFRMIRRQTHAFETAARNGERLTAEASNLAGRIVAAGYGAWRDQDPSESRMERRERIERAMRLALSYDMRHLQTGLPFLATVGSAAPFIGLLGTVWGIMNSFSAIAASQDTSLSVVAPGIAEALFATAIGLVAAIPAVIAYNKLTTDLGRLQQSFIGGIMMLGDHLARDRNHYLRAEAAE
;
A
#
# COMPACT_ATOMS: atom_id res chain seq x y z
N MET A 1 -6.00 30.75 29.21
CA MET A 1 -5.57 29.44 29.75
C MET A 1 -4.78 28.73 28.67
N GLN A 2 -3.56 28.29 28.96
CA GLN A 2 -2.77 27.53 27.98
C GLN A 2 -3.09 26.06 28.19
N ALA A 3 -3.52 25.36 27.13
CA ALA A 3 -3.71 23.91 27.15
C ALA A 3 -2.42 23.23 27.67
N ASP A 4 -2.59 22.14 28.40
CA ASP A 4 -1.47 21.35 28.92
C ASP A 4 -0.50 20.95 27.79
N PRO A 5 0.82 21.13 27.97
CA PRO A 5 1.81 20.80 26.95
C PRO A 5 1.72 19.37 26.44
N ILE A 6 1.33 18.43 27.29
CA ILE A 6 1.20 17.00 26.91
C ILE A 6 0.00 16.80 26.00
N VAL A 7 -1.17 17.37 26.36
CA VAL A 7 -2.39 17.27 25.52
C VAL A 7 -2.15 17.94 24.17
N LYS A 8 -1.48 19.11 24.14
CA LYS A 8 -1.06 19.78 22.89
C LYS A 8 -0.15 18.89 22.04
N SER A 9 0.86 18.28 22.64
CA SER A 9 1.78 17.38 21.96
C SER A 9 1.06 16.18 21.34
N VAL A 10 0.13 15.57 22.07
CA VAL A 10 -0.73 14.50 21.58
C VAL A 10 -1.54 14.94 20.37
N MET A 11 -2.20 16.10 20.43
CA MET A 11 -2.99 16.62 19.32
C MET A 11 -2.12 16.91 18.08
N ILE A 12 -0.94 17.51 18.26
CA ILE A 12 -0.01 17.79 17.15
C ILE A 12 0.46 16.49 16.48
N VAL A 13 0.87 15.49 17.26
CA VAL A 13 1.30 14.19 16.74
C VAL A 13 0.17 13.52 15.95
N LEU A 14 -1.05 13.53 16.47
CA LEU A 14 -2.21 12.95 15.78
C LEU A 14 -2.56 13.71 14.51
N ALA A 15 -2.49 15.04 14.52
CA ALA A 15 -2.72 15.86 13.34
C ALA A 15 -1.68 15.59 12.23
N LEU A 16 -0.40 15.52 12.59
CA LEU A 16 0.68 15.17 11.65
C LEU A 16 0.52 13.75 11.10
N ALA A 17 0.18 12.79 11.96
CA ALA A 17 -0.11 11.42 11.53
C ALA A 17 -1.29 11.36 10.56
N SER A 18 -2.35 12.13 10.83
CA SER A 18 -3.51 12.24 9.94
C SER A 18 -3.13 12.80 8.57
N LEU A 19 -2.34 13.88 8.50
CA LEU A 19 -1.86 14.45 7.25
C LEU A 19 -1.01 13.45 6.45
N ALA A 20 -0.11 12.73 7.14
CA ALA A 20 0.69 11.67 6.51
C ALA A 20 -0.20 10.54 5.97
N CYS A 21 -1.23 10.12 6.71
CA CYS A 21 -2.19 9.13 6.23
C CYS A 21 -2.90 9.59 4.95
N TRP A 22 -3.41 10.81 4.90
CA TRP A 22 -4.06 11.35 3.71
C TRP A 22 -3.13 11.41 2.50
N THR A 23 -1.87 11.80 2.70
CA THR A 23 -0.85 11.80 1.64
C THR A 23 -0.65 10.41 1.05
N ILE A 24 -0.48 9.39 1.91
CA ILE A 24 -0.33 7.99 1.50
C ILE A 24 -1.60 7.50 0.79
N ILE A 25 -2.77 7.79 1.32
CA ILE A 25 -4.06 7.37 0.74
C ILE A 25 -4.21 7.91 -0.68
N ILE A 26 -3.99 9.20 -0.89
CA ILE A 26 -4.14 9.84 -2.20
C ILE A 26 -3.12 9.26 -3.18
N GLU A 27 -1.83 9.19 -2.81
CA GLU A 27 -0.78 8.59 -3.64
C GLU A 27 -1.16 7.18 -4.08
N LYS A 28 -1.55 6.32 -3.14
CA LYS A 28 -1.88 4.92 -3.43
C LYS A 28 -3.13 4.76 -4.28
N LEU A 29 -4.17 5.55 -4.03
CA LEU A 29 -5.40 5.50 -4.84
C LEU A 29 -5.13 5.86 -6.30
N LEU A 30 -4.33 6.92 -6.54
CA LEU A 30 -3.95 7.32 -7.90
C LEU A 30 -3.09 6.25 -8.58
N ARG A 31 -2.09 5.74 -7.88
CA ARG A 31 -1.19 4.71 -8.39
C ARG A 31 -1.92 3.39 -8.70
N PHE A 32 -2.83 2.94 -7.84
CA PHE A 32 -3.58 1.71 -8.05
C PHE A 32 -4.57 1.81 -9.22
N ARG A 33 -5.18 2.98 -9.43
CA ARG A 33 -6.00 3.22 -10.63
C ARG A 33 -5.20 3.06 -11.92
N MET A 34 -3.98 3.57 -11.95
CA MET A 34 -3.09 3.46 -13.12
C MET A 34 -2.69 2.00 -13.35
N ILE A 35 -2.22 1.31 -12.31
CA ILE A 35 -1.78 -0.09 -12.40
C ILE A 35 -2.93 -1.02 -12.80
N ARG A 36 -4.14 -0.81 -12.29
CA ARG A 36 -5.31 -1.62 -12.64
C ARG A 36 -5.61 -1.59 -14.14
N ARG A 37 -5.44 -0.45 -14.81
CA ARG A 37 -5.58 -0.36 -16.27
C ARG A 37 -4.50 -1.18 -16.98
N GLN A 38 -3.25 -1.11 -16.52
CA GLN A 38 -2.14 -1.89 -17.07
C GLN A 38 -2.34 -3.39 -16.87
N THR A 39 -2.84 -3.80 -15.72
CA THR A 39 -3.10 -5.22 -15.40
C THR A 39 -4.14 -5.80 -16.35
N HIS A 40 -5.24 -5.09 -16.60
CA HIS A 40 -6.27 -5.56 -17.51
C HIS A 40 -5.76 -5.69 -18.95
N ALA A 41 -4.97 -4.72 -19.42
CA ALA A 41 -4.34 -4.79 -20.74
C ALA A 41 -3.36 -5.98 -20.84
N PHE A 42 -2.55 -6.21 -19.80
CA PHE A 42 -1.64 -7.33 -19.71
C PHE A 42 -2.36 -8.69 -19.74
N GLU A 43 -3.41 -8.88 -18.95
CA GLU A 43 -4.20 -10.11 -18.94
C GLU A 43 -4.83 -10.40 -20.32
N THR A 44 -5.41 -9.37 -20.95
CA THR A 44 -6.06 -9.51 -22.25
C THR A 44 -5.04 -9.90 -23.32
N ALA A 45 -3.91 -9.22 -23.38
CA ALA A 45 -2.84 -9.51 -24.33
C ALA A 45 -2.20 -10.89 -24.09
N ALA A 46 -1.99 -11.27 -22.80
CA ALA A 46 -1.47 -12.60 -22.43
C ALA A 46 -2.45 -13.72 -22.82
N ARG A 47 -3.77 -13.47 -22.73
CA ARG A 47 -4.81 -14.42 -23.13
C ARG A 47 -4.88 -14.59 -24.65
N ASN A 48 -4.74 -13.49 -25.38
CA ASN A 48 -4.83 -13.50 -26.85
C ASN A 48 -3.52 -13.97 -27.52
N GLY A 49 -2.43 -14.15 -26.76
CA GLY A 49 -1.11 -14.46 -27.33
C GLY A 49 -0.52 -13.29 -28.11
N GLU A 50 -0.97 -12.05 -27.84
CA GLU A 50 -0.45 -10.86 -28.50
C GLU A 50 0.97 -10.54 -28.00
N ARG A 51 1.80 -9.97 -28.88
CA ARG A 51 3.14 -9.50 -28.50
C ARG A 51 3.01 -8.37 -27.49
N LEU A 52 3.48 -8.63 -26.27
CA LEU A 52 3.57 -7.62 -25.23
C LEU A 52 4.88 -6.86 -25.38
N THR A 53 4.80 -5.55 -25.53
CA THR A 53 5.98 -4.69 -25.56
C THR A 53 6.63 -4.65 -24.17
N ALA A 54 7.95 -4.91 -24.14
CA ALA A 54 8.77 -4.88 -22.94
C ALA A 54 9.14 -3.43 -22.56
N GLU A 55 8.14 -2.56 -22.40
CA GLU A 55 8.39 -1.19 -21.91
C GLU A 55 8.78 -1.21 -20.43
N ALA A 56 10.03 -0.92 -20.13
CA ALA A 56 10.54 -0.86 -18.75
C ALA A 56 9.87 0.23 -17.89
N SER A 57 9.10 1.13 -18.49
CA SER A 57 8.45 2.25 -17.80
C SER A 57 7.27 1.84 -16.92
N ASN A 58 6.65 0.69 -17.19
CA ASN A 58 5.47 0.22 -16.46
C ASN A 58 5.66 -1.17 -15.85
N LEU A 59 4.82 -1.52 -14.86
CA LEU A 59 4.89 -2.78 -14.13
C LEU A 59 4.77 -3.99 -15.07
N ALA A 60 3.79 -3.97 -15.96
CA ALA A 60 3.56 -5.06 -16.91
C ALA A 60 4.76 -5.26 -17.84
N GLY A 61 5.34 -4.17 -18.36
CA GLY A 61 6.52 -4.22 -19.23
C GLY A 61 7.76 -4.80 -18.54
N ARG A 62 7.99 -4.47 -17.26
CA ARG A 62 9.10 -5.08 -16.50
C ARG A 62 8.92 -6.58 -16.31
N ILE A 63 7.70 -7.05 -16.05
CA ILE A 63 7.38 -8.48 -15.95
C ILE A 63 7.63 -9.16 -17.29
N VAL A 64 7.15 -8.57 -18.37
CA VAL A 64 7.36 -9.07 -19.74
C VAL A 64 8.85 -9.11 -20.10
N ALA A 65 9.60 -8.03 -19.81
CA ALA A 65 11.04 -7.98 -20.04
C ALA A 65 11.80 -9.09 -19.30
N ALA A 66 11.43 -9.36 -18.04
CA ALA A 66 12.00 -10.47 -17.27
C ALA A 66 11.68 -11.83 -17.90
N GLY A 67 10.46 -12.01 -18.42
CA GLY A 67 10.06 -13.22 -19.14
C GLY A 67 10.85 -13.43 -20.43
N TYR A 68 11.00 -12.40 -21.25
CA TYR A 68 11.80 -12.47 -22.48
C TYR A 68 13.28 -12.63 -22.19
N GLY A 69 13.82 -11.99 -21.15
CA GLY A 69 15.20 -12.21 -20.71
C GLY A 69 15.46 -13.68 -20.39
N ALA A 70 14.60 -14.27 -19.55
CA ALA A 70 14.68 -15.68 -19.24
C ALA A 70 14.44 -16.59 -20.45
N TRP A 71 13.58 -16.21 -21.39
CA TRP A 71 13.34 -16.97 -22.61
C TRP A 71 14.56 -17.00 -23.55
N ARG A 72 15.32 -15.89 -23.64
CA ARG A 72 16.55 -15.81 -24.47
C ARG A 72 17.67 -16.71 -23.95
N ASP A 73 17.72 -16.95 -22.66
CA ASP A 73 18.72 -17.82 -22.01
C ASP A 73 18.31 -19.29 -22.21
N GLN A 74 18.61 -19.83 -23.40
CA GLN A 74 18.18 -21.17 -23.80
C GLN A 74 19.23 -22.21 -23.46
N ASP A 75 18.84 -23.23 -22.67
CA ASP A 75 19.58 -24.50 -22.54
C ASP A 75 18.98 -25.52 -23.52
N PRO A 76 19.78 -26.05 -24.48
CA PRO A 76 19.31 -27.06 -25.42
C PRO A 76 18.80 -28.34 -24.77
N SER A 77 19.29 -28.68 -23.57
CA SER A 77 18.92 -29.86 -22.80
C SER A 77 17.61 -29.70 -22.01
N GLU A 78 17.13 -28.48 -21.88
CA GLU A 78 15.98 -28.11 -21.06
C GLU A 78 14.66 -28.60 -21.67
N SER A 79 13.86 -29.33 -20.88
CA SER A 79 12.50 -29.69 -21.28
C SER A 79 11.59 -28.47 -21.38
N ARG A 80 10.49 -28.59 -22.12
CA ARG A 80 9.47 -27.52 -22.20
C ARG A 80 8.93 -27.11 -20.83
N MET A 81 8.79 -28.08 -19.91
CA MET A 81 8.28 -27.81 -18.56
C MET A 81 9.28 -26.98 -17.75
N GLU A 82 10.55 -27.34 -17.76
CA GLU A 82 11.62 -26.64 -17.07
C GLU A 82 11.77 -25.21 -17.60
N ARG A 83 11.72 -25.03 -18.92
CA ARG A 83 11.74 -23.70 -19.57
C ARG A 83 10.57 -22.84 -19.11
N ARG A 84 9.36 -23.38 -19.10
CA ARG A 84 8.17 -22.68 -18.60
C ARG A 84 8.36 -22.24 -17.16
N GLU A 85 8.82 -23.14 -16.29
CA GLU A 85 9.06 -22.83 -14.87
C GLU A 85 10.11 -21.73 -14.69
N ARG A 86 11.18 -21.76 -15.47
CA ARG A 86 12.23 -20.75 -15.43
C ARG A 86 11.70 -19.38 -15.84
N ILE A 87 10.95 -19.30 -16.94
CA ILE A 87 10.32 -18.07 -17.43
C ILE A 87 9.33 -17.53 -16.39
N GLU A 88 8.44 -18.37 -15.90
CA GLU A 88 7.46 -17.96 -14.87
C GLU A 88 8.15 -17.48 -13.59
N ARG A 89 9.23 -18.15 -13.16
CA ARG A 89 10.00 -17.77 -11.98
C ARG A 89 10.62 -16.37 -12.14
N ALA A 90 11.21 -16.07 -13.29
CA ALA A 90 11.79 -14.76 -13.58
C ALA A 90 10.72 -13.66 -13.54
N MET A 91 9.57 -13.90 -14.17
CA MET A 91 8.43 -12.95 -14.15
C MET A 91 7.87 -12.76 -12.74
N ARG A 92 7.72 -13.83 -11.94
CA ARG A 92 7.24 -13.76 -10.54
C ARG A 92 8.22 -12.99 -9.65
N LEU A 93 9.53 -13.11 -9.86
CA LEU A 93 10.55 -12.32 -9.14
C LEU A 93 10.39 -10.83 -9.46
N ALA A 94 10.25 -10.46 -10.72
CA ALA A 94 9.99 -9.08 -11.12
C ALA A 94 8.70 -8.54 -10.49
N LEU A 95 7.61 -9.31 -10.54
CA LEU A 95 6.35 -8.96 -9.88
C LEU A 95 6.53 -8.74 -8.38
N SER A 96 7.23 -9.65 -7.69
CA SER A 96 7.40 -9.57 -6.23
C SER A 96 8.16 -8.32 -5.79
N TYR A 97 9.16 -7.90 -6.57
CA TYR A 97 9.91 -6.66 -6.33
C TYR A 97 9.00 -5.44 -6.39
N ASP A 98 8.20 -5.34 -7.45
CA ASP A 98 7.27 -4.22 -7.63
C ASP A 98 6.13 -4.21 -6.61
N MET A 99 5.63 -5.41 -6.23
CA MET A 99 4.61 -5.51 -5.18
C MET A 99 5.10 -5.00 -3.83
N ARG A 100 6.37 -5.23 -3.45
CA ARG A 100 6.95 -4.67 -2.23
C ARG A 100 6.92 -3.15 -2.24
N HIS A 101 7.25 -2.51 -3.36
CA HIS A 101 7.17 -1.06 -3.50
C HIS A 101 5.74 -0.53 -3.39
N LEU A 102 4.75 -1.29 -3.86
CA LEU A 102 3.34 -0.92 -3.71
C LEU A 102 2.84 -1.06 -2.27
N GLN A 103 3.41 -1.98 -1.48
CA GLN A 103 3.08 -2.16 -0.07
C GLN A 103 3.63 -1.05 0.84
N THR A 104 4.67 -0.32 0.41
CA THR A 104 5.26 0.77 1.19
C THR A 104 4.19 1.77 1.63
N GLY A 105 4.19 2.14 2.91
CA GLY A 105 3.21 3.06 3.50
C GLY A 105 1.93 2.39 4.04
N LEU A 106 1.56 1.20 3.57
CA LEU A 106 0.39 0.47 4.12
C LEU A 106 0.57 0.11 5.61
N PRO A 107 1.75 -0.35 6.09
CA PRO A 107 1.96 -0.59 7.51
C PRO A 107 1.77 0.65 8.37
N PHE A 108 2.12 1.84 7.85
CA PHE A 108 1.89 3.10 8.56
C PHE A 108 0.39 3.37 8.76
N LEU A 109 -0.44 3.17 7.72
CA LEU A 109 -1.90 3.29 7.84
C LEU A 109 -2.47 2.31 8.87
N ALA A 110 -1.97 1.06 8.90
CA ALA A 110 -2.39 0.07 9.88
C ALA A 110 -2.04 0.52 11.31
N THR A 111 -0.81 1.03 11.51
CA THR A 111 -0.33 1.49 12.81
C THR A 111 -1.13 2.69 13.30
N VAL A 112 -1.34 3.72 12.46
CA VAL A 112 -2.14 4.89 12.84
C VAL A 112 -3.59 4.46 13.12
N GLY A 113 -4.16 3.62 12.27
CA GLY A 113 -5.52 3.12 12.45
C GLY A 113 -5.74 2.39 13.78
N SER A 114 -4.76 1.63 14.23
CA SER A 114 -4.85 0.89 15.51
C SER A 114 -4.41 1.71 16.72
N ALA A 115 -3.40 2.58 16.60
CA ALA A 115 -2.80 3.28 17.74
C ALA A 115 -3.42 4.66 18.02
N ALA A 116 -3.86 5.39 16.98
CA ALA A 116 -4.34 6.76 17.15
C ALA A 116 -5.53 6.90 18.12
N PRO A 117 -6.52 5.98 18.18
CA PRO A 117 -7.59 6.05 19.18
C PRO A 117 -7.06 5.97 20.62
N PHE A 118 -6.05 5.12 20.86
CA PHE A 118 -5.47 4.96 22.19
C PHE A 118 -4.58 6.16 22.58
N ILE A 119 -3.89 6.76 21.61
CA ILE A 119 -3.14 8.00 21.80
C ILE A 119 -4.10 9.15 22.13
N GLY A 120 -5.25 9.23 21.45
CA GLY A 120 -6.30 10.19 21.76
C GLY A 120 -6.89 9.96 23.18
N LEU A 121 -7.14 8.70 23.54
CA LEU A 121 -7.61 8.34 24.87
C LEU A 121 -6.59 8.72 25.96
N LEU A 122 -5.30 8.52 25.71
CA LEU A 122 -4.24 9.00 26.61
C LEU A 122 -4.35 10.52 26.84
N GLY A 123 -4.63 11.28 25.79
CA GLY A 123 -4.88 12.72 25.87
C GLY A 123 -6.06 13.06 26.80
N THR A 124 -7.17 12.31 26.71
CA THR A 124 -8.32 12.53 27.62
C THR A 124 -8.00 12.19 29.06
N VAL A 125 -7.37 11.04 29.32
CA VAL A 125 -7.01 10.63 30.68
C VAL A 125 -6.10 11.69 31.33
N TRP A 126 -5.09 12.15 30.60
CA TRP A 126 -4.17 13.17 31.07
C TRP A 126 -4.85 14.52 31.34
N GLY A 127 -5.67 15.01 30.41
CA GLY A 127 -6.36 16.28 30.54
C GLY A 127 -7.39 16.31 31.65
N ILE A 128 -8.13 15.19 31.83
CA ILE A 128 -9.08 15.07 32.96
C ILE A 128 -8.32 15.01 34.29
N MET A 129 -7.23 14.25 34.38
CA MET A 129 -6.38 14.21 35.57
C MET A 129 -5.88 15.60 35.96
N ASN A 130 -5.42 16.38 35.00
CA ASN A 130 -4.98 17.76 35.26
C ASN A 130 -6.12 18.69 35.67
N SER A 131 -7.33 18.50 35.13
CA SER A 131 -8.50 19.27 35.53
C SER A 131 -8.88 19.01 36.99
N PHE A 132 -8.81 17.76 37.47
CA PHE A 132 -9.02 17.44 38.87
C PHE A 132 -7.89 17.97 39.76
N SER A 133 -6.64 17.92 39.31
CA SER A 133 -5.52 18.51 40.04
C SER A 133 -5.66 20.04 40.19
N ALA A 134 -6.24 20.72 39.23
CA ALA A 134 -6.53 22.15 39.28
C ALA A 134 -7.60 22.48 40.35
N ILE A 135 -8.65 21.65 40.48
CA ILE A 135 -9.65 21.77 41.56
C ILE A 135 -8.99 21.67 42.94
N ALA A 136 -8.14 20.62 43.10
CA ALA A 136 -7.47 20.40 44.37
C ALA A 136 -6.56 21.57 44.76
N ALA A 137 -5.89 22.19 43.77
CA ALA A 137 -4.96 23.32 43.99
C ALA A 137 -5.71 24.64 44.26
N SER A 138 -6.82 24.90 43.54
CA SER A 138 -7.60 26.15 43.69
C SER A 138 -8.65 26.12 44.81
N GLN A 139 -8.98 24.93 45.30
CA GLN A 139 -10.12 24.68 46.22
C GLN A 139 -11.45 25.25 45.67
N ASP A 140 -11.53 25.44 44.37
CA ASP A 140 -12.72 25.95 43.65
C ASP A 140 -13.30 24.82 42.78
N THR A 141 -14.50 24.36 43.15
CA THR A 141 -15.23 23.27 42.48
C THR A 141 -16.13 23.82 41.35
N SER A 142 -16.00 25.09 40.98
CA SER A 142 -16.80 25.67 39.91
C SER A 142 -16.53 25.02 38.56
N LEU A 143 -17.58 24.83 37.78
CA LEU A 143 -17.50 24.22 36.46
C LEU A 143 -16.63 25.07 35.50
N SER A 144 -16.53 26.36 35.73
CA SER A 144 -15.71 27.28 34.93
C SER A 144 -14.21 26.98 35.03
N VAL A 145 -13.75 26.35 36.09
CA VAL A 145 -12.34 25.97 36.27
C VAL A 145 -11.99 24.73 35.46
N VAL A 146 -12.88 23.75 35.37
CA VAL A 146 -12.57 22.44 34.77
C VAL A 146 -13.09 22.24 33.35
N ALA A 147 -14.19 22.90 32.98
CA ALA A 147 -14.80 22.69 31.67
C ALA A 147 -13.84 22.91 30.47
N PRO A 148 -12.94 23.90 30.46
CA PRO A 148 -11.99 24.07 29.34
C PRO A 148 -11.03 22.89 29.21
N GLY A 149 -10.46 22.41 30.34
CA GLY A 149 -9.51 21.28 30.35
C GLY A 149 -10.17 19.95 29.92
N ILE A 150 -11.41 19.72 30.34
CA ILE A 150 -12.17 18.54 29.91
C ILE A 150 -12.50 18.64 28.42
N ALA A 151 -12.90 19.81 27.92
CA ALA A 151 -13.20 20.01 26.51
C ALA A 151 -11.97 19.75 25.63
N GLU A 152 -10.80 20.28 26.01
CA GLU A 152 -9.53 20.01 25.30
C GLU A 152 -9.15 18.53 25.34
N ALA A 153 -9.35 17.86 26.46
CA ALA A 153 -9.12 16.44 26.59
C ALA A 153 -10.00 15.64 25.62
N LEU A 154 -11.30 15.87 25.61
CA LEU A 154 -12.24 15.20 24.72
C LEU A 154 -11.90 15.47 23.24
N PHE A 155 -11.45 16.68 22.91
CA PHE A 155 -11.02 17.05 21.56
C PHE A 155 -9.80 16.22 21.10
N ALA A 156 -8.86 15.89 21.99
CA ALA A 156 -7.74 15.01 21.66
C ALA A 156 -8.20 13.61 21.21
N THR A 157 -9.20 13.04 21.90
CA THR A 157 -9.77 11.75 21.46
C THR A 157 -10.49 11.87 20.11
N ALA A 158 -11.24 12.95 19.90
CA ALA A 158 -11.91 13.18 18.63
C ALA A 158 -10.90 13.24 17.46
N ILE A 159 -9.77 13.94 17.62
CA ILE A 159 -8.68 13.97 16.61
C ILE A 159 -8.11 12.56 16.39
N GLY A 160 -7.89 11.79 17.45
CA GLY A 160 -7.42 10.40 17.34
C GLY A 160 -8.35 9.54 16.48
N LEU A 161 -9.66 9.65 16.67
CA LEU A 161 -10.65 8.93 15.88
C LEU A 161 -10.71 9.43 14.43
N VAL A 162 -10.65 10.73 14.21
CA VAL A 162 -10.60 11.33 12.85
C VAL A 162 -9.37 10.88 12.08
N ALA A 163 -8.24 10.67 12.72
CA ALA A 163 -7.05 10.12 12.09
C ALA A 163 -7.18 8.61 11.81
N ALA A 164 -7.70 7.85 12.78
CA ALA A 164 -7.75 6.39 12.73
C ALA A 164 -8.76 5.86 11.70
N ILE A 165 -9.97 6.39 11.67
CA ILE A 165 -11.06 5.84 10.86
C ILE A 165 -10.71 5.81 9.37
N PRO A 166 -10.26 6.92 8.73
CA PRO A 166 -9.85 6.88 7.33
C PRO A 166 -8.66 5.96 7.09
N ALA A 167 -7.69 5.91 8.02
CA ALA A 167 -6.50 5.09 7.91
C ALA A 167 -6.86 3.59 7.86
N VAL A 168 -7.75 3.10 8.74
CA VAL A 168 -8.23 1.70 8.74
C VAL A 168 -8.99 1.37 7.46
N ILE A 169 -9.93 2.24 7.07
CA ILE A 169 -10.73 2.02 5.86
C ILE A 169 -9.82 1.92 4.62
N ALA A 170 -8.87 2.86 4.51
CA ALA A 170 -7.94 2.90 3.39
C ALA A 170 -7.00 1.68 3.41
N TYR A 171 -6.45 1.32 4.55
CA TYR A 171 -5.59 0.13 4.70
C TYR A 171 -6.30 -1.13 4.22
N ASN A 172 -7.50 -1.40 4.70
CA ASN A 172 -8.27 -2.59 4.34
C ASN A 172 -8.57 -2.63 2.84
N LYS A 173 -8.99 -1.49 2.28
CA LYS A 173 -9.27 -1.38 0.84
C LYS A 173 -8.01 -1.59 0.01
N LEU A 174 -6.93 -0.87 0.30
CA LEU A 174 -5.69 -0.91 -0.47
C LEU A 174 -5.03 -2.30 -0.39
N THR A 175 -5.06 -2.96 0.76
CA THR A 175 -4.53 -4.32 0.92
C THR A 175 -5.32 -5.33 0.08
N THR A 176 -6.65 -5.21 0.08
CA THR A 176 -7.52 -6.05 -0.75
C THR A 176 -7.28 -5.81 -2.24
N ASP A 177 -7.20 -4.55 -2.67
CA ASP A 177 -6.95 -4.19 -4.07
C ASP A 177 -5.56 -4.69 -4.53
N LEU A 178 -4.53 -4.59 -3.66
CA LEU A 178 -3.19 -5.11 -3.92
C LEU A 178 -3.18 -6.63 -4.12
N GLY A 179 -3.90 -7.38 -3.27
CA GLY A 179 -4.04 -8.83 -3.42
C GLY A 179 -4.70 -9.22 -4.75
N ARG A 180 -5.74 -8.49 -5.15
CA ARG A 180 -6.41 -8.72 -6.45
C ARG A 180 -5.48 -8.43 -7.63
N LEU A 181 -4.73 -7.31 -7.59
CA LEU A 181 -3.74 -6.98 -8.62
C LEU A 181 -2.68 -8.07 -8.75
N GLN A 182 -2.16 -8.56 -7.63
CA GLN A 182 -1.17 -9.63 -7.61
C GLN A 182 -1.71 -10.92 -8.25
N GLN A 183 -2.94 -11.32 -7.93
CA GLN A 183 -3.58 -12.50 -8.51
C GLN A 183 -3.79 -12.37 -10.02
N SER A 184 -4.24 -11.21 -10.49
CA SER A 184 -4.38 -10.93 -11.91
C SER A 184 -3.04 -11.04 -12.66
N PHE A 185 -1.96 -10.46 -12.12
CA PHE A 185 -0.64 -10.60 -12.73
C PHE A 185 -0.15 -12.04 -12.75
N ILE A 186 -0.37 -12.80 -11.67
CA ILE A 186 0.00 -14.24 -11.63
C ILE A 186 -0.73 -15.02 -12.73
N GLY A 187 -2.03 -14.76 -12.92
CA GLY A 187 -2.78 -15.37 -14.00
C GLY A 187 -2.20 -15.09 -15.39
N GLY A 188 -1.90 -13.81 -15.66
CA GLY A 188 -1.25 -13.41 -16.94
C GLY A 188 0.16 -13.99 -17.10
N ILE A 189 0.96 -14.10 -16.04
CA ILE A 189 2.29 -14.71 -16.05
C ILE A 189 2.21 -16.19 -16.45
N MET A 190 1.24 -16.95 -15.91
CA MET A 190 1.06 -18.35 -16.26
C MET A 190 0.69 -18.54 -17.73
N MET A 191 -0.19 -17.67 -18.26
CA MET A 191 -0.57 -17.71 -19.69
C MET A 191 0.61 -17.36 -20.59
N LEU A 192 1.31 -16.26 -20.30
CA LEU A 192 2.47 -15.82 -21.07
C LEU A 192 3.62 -16.84 -21.01
N GLY A 193 3.87 -17.42 -19.83
CA GLY A 193 4.88 -18.47 -19.64
C GLY A 193 4.63 -19.71 -20.49
N ASP A 194 3.37 -20.15 -20.60
CA ASP A 194 3.00 -21.28 -21.46
C ASP A 194 3.16 -20.92 -22.95
N HIS A 195 2.78 -19.71 -23.38
CA HIS A 195 2.98 -19.25 -24.74
C HIS A 195 4.48 -19.21 -25.11
N LEU A 196 5.30 -18.56 -24.31
CA LEU A 196 6.75 -18.47 -24.53
C LEU A 196 7.45 -19.82 -24.53
N ALA A 197 7.01 -20.76 -23.69
CA ALA A 197 7.56 -22.12 -23.65
C ALA A 197 7.20 -22.97 -24.89
N ARG A 198 6.05 -22.68 -25.55
CA ARG A 198 5.64 -23.35 -26.81
C ARG A 198 6.41 -22.83 -28.01
N ASP A 199 6.70 -21.54 -28.04
CA ASP A 199 7.17 -20.84 -29.24
C ASP A 199 8.71 -20.80 -29.32
N ARG A 200 9.31 -21.96 -29.61
CA ARG A 200 10.77 -22.10 -29.77
C ARG A 200 11.33 -21.40 -31.01
N ASN A 201 10.56 -21.29 -32.09
CA ASN A 201 11.06 -20.92 -33.42
C ASN A 201 10.51 -19.61 -33.99
N HIS A 202 9.46 -19.07 -33.46
CA HIS A 202 8.78 -17.90 -34.05
C HIS A 202 9.58 -16.61 -33.86
N TYR A 203 10.22 -16.44 -32.71
CA TYR A 203 10.97 -15.22 -32.39
C TYR A 203 12.37 -15.18 -33.05
N LEU A 204 13.02 -16.34 -33.20
CA LEU A 204 14.32 -16.43 -33.91
C LEU A 204 14.18 -16.09 -35.40
N ARG A 205 13.01 -16.34 -36.01
CA ARG A 205 12.75 -15.98 -37.40
C ARG A 205 12.44 -14.49 -37.61
N ALA A 206 11.95 -13.81 -36.59
CA ALA A 206 11.65 -12.38 -36.65
C ALA A 206 12.91 -11.52 -36.43
N GLU A 207 13.86 -11.99 -35.61
CA GLU A 207 15.15 -11.31 -35.36
C GLU A 207 16.13 -11.51 -36.54
N ALA A 208 15.97 -12.58 -37.31
CA ALA A 208 16.74 -12.82 -38.55
C ALA A 208 16.18 -12.08 -39.79
N ALA A 209 15.06 -11.40 -39.65
CA ALA A 209 14.40 -10.66 -40.75
C ALA A 209 14.52 -9.12 -40.63
N GLU A 210 15.15 -8.62 -39.54
CA GLU A 210 15.59 -7.24 -39.33
C GLU A 210 17.11 -7.11 -39.59
#